data_0c0badb596b6868c301e6eed7fd9f2c0
#
_entry.id   0c0badb596b6868c301e6eed7fd9f2c0
#
_cell.length_a   1.000
_cell.length_b   1.000
_cell.length_c   1.000
_cell.angle_alpha   90.00
_cell.angle_beta   90.00
_cell.angle_gamma   90.00
#
_symmetry.space_group_name_H-M   'P 1'
#
loop_
_entity.id
_entity.type
_entity.pdbx_description
1 polymer ?
#
loop_
_entity_poly.entity_id
_entity_poly.type
_entity_poly.pdbx_seq_one_letter_code
_entity_poly.pdbx_strand_id
1 'polypeptide(L)'
;RTVAWNLNGCNAFNAVIPVSNPLAFWREQDVLEYIYTYDISIASVYGKVVKDENGKFHTTGEHRTGCVWCAFGVHLEKEPNRFQKLKVTHPKLWDFSMKPVSSGGLGMKEVLDYINVKAE
;
A
#
# COMPACT_ATOMS: atom_id res chain seq x y z
N ARG A 1 18.02 -7.38 5.05
CA ARG A 1 18.34 -6.12 4.31
C ARG A 1 19.35 -5.25 5.06
N THR A 2 19.16 -4.98 6.35
CA THR A 2 20.04 -4.12 7.15
C THR A 2 21.50 -4.62 7.19
N VAL A 3 21.72 -5.93 7.34
CA VAL A 3 23.07 -6.51 7.36
C VAL A 3 23.77 -6.35 6.01
N ALA A 4 23.06 -6.65 4.91
CA ALA A 4 23.62 -6.49 3.56
C ALA A 4 23.94 -5.02 3.25
N TRP A 5 23.11 -4.10 3.74
CA TRP A 5 23.32 -2.67 3.59
C TRP A 5 24.52 -2.16 4.38
N ASN A 6 24.70 -2.61 5.62
CA ASN A 6 25.86 -2.24 6.44
C ASN A 6 27.20 -2.72 5.82
N LEU A 7 27.16 -3.82 5.06
CA LEU A 7 28.35 -4.38 4.41
C LEU A 7 28.64 -3.75 3.03
N ASN A 8 27.62 -3.43 2.25
CA ASN A 8 27.74 -3.08 0.84
C ASN A 8 27.22 -1.66 0.50
N GLY A 9 26.64 -0.95 1.47
CA GLY A 9 25.98 0.34 1.22
C GLY A 9 24.80 0.21 0.27
N CYS A 10 24.58 1.22 -0.57
CA CYS A 10 23.52 1.24 -1.59
C CYS A 10 23.76 0.27 -2.75
N ASN A 11 25.01 -0.11 -2.98
CA ASN A 11 25.42 -0.86 -4.16
C ASN A 11 26.14 -2.15 -3.73
N ALA A 12 25.72 -3.27 -4.28
CA ALA A 12 26.33 -4.58 -4.11
C ALA A 12 26.94 -5.03 -5.45
N PHE A 13 28.11 -4.48 -5.79
CA PHE A 13 28.79 -4.79 -7.06
C PHE A 13 29.44 -6.18 -7.05
N ASN A 14 29.71 -6.74 -5.88
CA ASN A 14 30.33 -8.08 -5.72
C ASN A 14 29.29 -9.21 -5.67
N ALA A 15 28.00 -8.92 -5.83
CA ALA A 15 26.99 -9.94 -5.94
C ALA A 15 27.03 -10.62 -7.31
N VAL A 16 26.50 -11.85 -7.41
CA VAL A 16 26.37 -12.59 -8.68
C VAL A 16 25.67 -11.76 -9.74
N ILE A 17 24.66 -11.00 -9.33
CA ILE A 17 24.02 -9.98 -10.14
C ILE A 17 24.24 -8.65 -9.41
N PRO A 18 24.94 -7.68 -10.04
CA PRO A 18 25.13 -6.36 -9.43
C PRO A 18 23.79 -5.68 -9.12
N VAL A 19 23.66 -5.17 -7.89
CA VAL A 19 22.42 -4.53 -7.41
C VAL A 19 22.73 -3.12 -6.94
N SER A 20 21.92 -2.16 -7.36
CA SER A 20 21.92 -0.79 -6.85
C SER A 20 20.58 -0.48 -6.18
N ASN A 21 20.64 0.07 -4.97
CA ASN A 21 19.46 0.49 -4.19
C ASN A 21 19.62 1.96 -3.79
N PRO A 22 19.48 2.89 -4.72
CA PRO A 22 19.78 4.31 -4.50
C PRO A 22 18.93 4.97 -3.40
N LEU A 23 17.73 4.43 -3.13
CA LEU A 23 16.82 4.92 -2.10
C LEU A 23 16.89 4.12 -0.79
N ALA A 24 17.97 3.34 -0.57
CA ALA A 24 18.06 2.44 0.58
C ALA A 24 18.03 3.15 1.95
N PHE A 25 18.47 4.40 2.02
CA PHE A 25 18.46 5.22 3.26
C PHE A 25 17.32 6.22 3.34
N TRP A 26 16.54 6.38 2.30
CA TRP A 26 15.41 7.31 2.30
C TRP A 26 14.32 6.79 3.22
N ARG A 27 13.88 7.65 4.10
CA ARG A 27 12.70 7.44 4.93
C ARG A 27 11.47 7.96 4.19
N GLU A 28 10.29 7.60 4.66
CA GLU A 28 9.03 8.07 4.09
C GLU A 28 8.97 9.61 4.02
N GLN A 29 9.42 10.30 5.07
CA GLN A 29 9.44 11.76 5.09
C GLN A 29 10.37 12.36 4.02
N ASP A 30 11.53 11.75 3.79
CA ASP A 30 12.47 12.20 2.77
C ASP A 30 11.86 12.08 1.36
N VAL A 31 11.09 10.99 1.11
CA VAL A 31 10.36 10.79 -0.14
C VAL A 31 9.24 11.82 -0.31
N LEU A 32 8.44 12.03 0.73
CA LEU A 32 7.33 12.99 0.69
C LEU A 32 7.84 14.43 0.54
N GLU A 33 8.92 14.80 1.23
CA GLU A 33 9.56 16.10 1.08
C GLU A 33 10.09 16.31 -0.34
N TYR A 34 10.69 15.29 -0.93
CA TYR A 34 11.17 15.34 -2.31
C TYR A 34 10.02 15.54 -3.30
N ILE A 35 8.94 14.77 -3.16
CA ILE A 35 7.74 14.91 -3.97
C ILE A 35 7.15 16.34 -3.86
N TYR A 36 7.05 16.85 -2.64
CA TYR A 36 6.53 18.19 -2.37
C TYR A 36 7.41 19.30 -2.97
N THR A 37 8.74 19.19 -2.77
CA THR A 37 9.70 20.22 -3.20
C THR A 37 9.80 20.33 -4.72
N TYR A 38 9.72 19.20 -5.42
CA TYR A 38 9.87 19.14 -6.88
C TYR A 38 8.54 19.02 -7.62
N ASP A 39 7.41 19.16 -6.92
CA ASP A 39 6.04 19.05 -7.46
C ASP A 39 5.84 17.81 -8.34
N ILE A 40 6.31 16.66 -7.83
CA ILE A 40 6.23 15.40 -8.58
C ILE A 40 4.79 14.88 -8.55
N SER A 41 4.27 14.59 -9.74
CA SER A 41 2.95 13.99 -9.89
C SER A 41 2.93 12.57 -9.33
N ILE A 42 1.98 12.29 -8.43
CA ILE A 42 1.75 10.99 -7.82
C ILE A 42 0.37 10.45 -8.20
N ALA A 43 0.13 9.16 -7.94
CA ALA A 43 -1.16 8.54 -8.23
C ALA A 43 -2.28 9.24 -7.44
N SER A 44 -3.41 9.49 -8.10
CA SER A 44 -4.55 10.25 -7.55
C SER A 44 -5.12 9.68 -6.25
N VAL A 45 -4.96 8.39 -6.01
CA VAL A 45 -5.37 7.71 -4.77
C VAL A 45 -4.69 8.28 -3.53
N TYR A 46 -3.46 8.79 -3.66
CA TYR A 46 -2.72 9.44 -2.58
C TYR A 46 -3.11 10.91 -2.39
N GLY A 47 -3.83 11.50 -3.33
CA GLY A 47 -4.17 12.91 -3.32
C GLY A 47 -2.96 13.80 -3.58
N LYS A 48 -2.70 14.75 -2.68
CA LYS A 48 -1.54 15.65 -2.73
C LYS A 48 -0.67 15.48 -1.50
N VAL A 49 0.62 15.76 -1.63
CA VAL A 49 1.51 15.85 -0.48
C VAL A 49 1.37 17.25 0.11
N VAL A 50 1.11 17.32 1.40
CA VAL A 50 1.00 18.58 2.16
C VAL A 50 1.90 18.53 3.39
N LYS A 51 2.30 19.70 3.86
CA LYS A 51 3.08 19.88 5.08
C LYS A 51 2.16 20.32 6.22
N ASP A 52 2.22 19.66 7.36
CA ASP A 52 1.45 20.01 8.54
C ASP A 52 2.12 21.16 9.35
N GLU A 53 1.43 21.62 10.40
CA GLU A 53 1.91 22.67 11.31
C GLU A 53 3.20 22.27 12.05
N ASN A 54 3.45 20.98 12.22
CA ASN A 54 4.65 20.42 12.84
C ASN A 54 5.81 20.22 11.86
N GLY A 55 5.63 20.61 10.60
CA GLY A 55 6.61 20.46 9.54
C GLY A 55 6.72 19.06 8.95
N LYS A 56 5.81 18.12 9.27
CA LYS A 56 5.77 16.78 8.69
C LYS A 56 4.96 16.75 7.40
N PHE A 57 5.42 15.94 6.48
CA PHE A 57 4.74 15.70 5.20
C PHE A 57 3.81 14.51 5.28
N HIS A 58 2.63 14.62 4.67
CA HIS A 58 1.68 13.52 4.54
C HIS A 58 0.85 13.67 3.26
N THR A 59 0.21 12.58 2.84
CA THR A 59 -0.71 12.57 1.71
C THR A 59 -2.11 12.92 2.17
N THR A 60 -2.89 13.62 1.34
CA THR A 60 -4.29 13.98 1.64
C THR A 60 -5.26 12.83 1.36
N GLY A 61 -4.84 11.82 0.59
CA GLY A 61 -5.61 10.62 0.28
C GLY A 61 -5.17 9.41 1.10
N GLU A 62 -5.12 8.24 0.49
CA GLU A 62 -4.71 7.02 1.17
C GLU A 62 -3.23 7.09 1.58
N HIS A 63 -2.93 6.62 2.79
CA HIS A 63 -1.55 6.57 3.27
C HIS A 63 -0.74 5.45 2.59
N ARG A 64 -1.39 4.31 2.36
CA ARG A 64 -0.82 3.15 1.68
C ARG A 64 -1.86 2.46 0.84
N THR A 65 -1.44 1.95 -0.30
CA THR A 65 -2.22 1.03 -1.11
C THR A 65 -1.61 -0.37 -1.03
N GLY A 66 -2.47 -1.38 -0.95
CA GLY A 66 -2.08 -2.79 -1.01
C GLY A 66 -2.55 -3.44 -2.30
N CYS A 67 -2.37 -4.76 -2.40
CA CYS A 67 -3.02 -5.52 -3.47
C CYS A 67 -4.53 -5.47 -3.31
N VAL A 68 -5.26 -5.33 -4.41
CA VAL A 68 -6.73 -5.10 -4.45
C VAL A 68 -7.51 -6.07 -3.56
N TRP A 69 -7.13 -7.34 -3.56
CA TRP A 69 -7.84 -8.40 -2.83
C TRP A 69 -7.05 -8.98 -1.65
N CYS A 70 -6.06 -8.26 -1.16
CA CYS A 70 -5.24 -8.74 -0.05
C CYS A 70 -6.02 -8.66 1.26
N ALA A 71 -6.25 -9.80 1.91
CA ALA A 71 -6.88 -9.87 3.23
C ALA A 71 -5.87 -9.76 4.38
N PHE A 72 -4.56 -9.68 4.10
CA PHE A 72 -3.54 -9.59 5.14
C PHE A 72 -3.70 -8.30 5.96
N GLY A 73 -3.88 -8.48 7.26
CA GLY A 73 -4.01 -7.37 8.21
C GLY A 73 -5.35 -6.64 8.18
N VAL A 74 -6.33 -7.03 7.35
CA VAL A 74 -7.62 -6.34 7.25
C VAL A 74 -8.42 -6.34 8.56
N HIS A 75 -8.25 -7.35 9.41
CA HIS A 75 -8.86 -7.44 10.75
C HIS A 75 -8.34 -6.38 11.73
N LEU A 76 -7.23 -5.70 11.41
CA LEU A 76 -6.65 -4.61 12.20
C LEU A 76 -7.10 -3.23 11.68
N GLU A 77 -7.78 -3.18 10.54
CA GLU A 77 -8.25 -1.91 9.97
C GLU A 77 -9.50 -1.41 10.70
N LYS A 78 -9.58 -0.08 10.82
CA LYS A 78 -10.81 0.58 11.27
C LYS A 78 -11.84 0.58 10.12
N GLU A 79 -13.12 0.52 10.48
CA GLU A 79 -14.19 0.69 9.48
C GLU A 79 -14.26 2.17 9.01
N PRO A 80 -14.48 2.40 7.70
CA PRO A 80 -14.63 1.41 6.64
C PRO A 80 -13.28 0.79 6.25
N ASN A 81 -13.23 -0.56 6.26
CA ASN A 81 -12.04 -1.30 5.84
C ASN A 81 -11.86 -1.27 4.31
N ARG A 82 -10.73 -1.82 3.82
CA ARG A 82 -10.39 -1.81 2.38
C ARG A 82 -11.44 -2.48 1.48
N PHE A 83 -12.14 -3.52 1.95
CA PHE A 83 -13.17 -4.18 1.15
C PHE A 83 -14.46 -3.36 1.09
N GLN A 84 -14.83 -2.68 2.18
CA GLN A 84 -15.95 -1.74 2.19
C GLN A 84 -15.68 -0.54 1.28
N LYS A 85 -14.45 0.01 1.32
CA LYS A 85 -14.01 1.05 0.39
C LYS A 85 -14.02 0.56 -1.07
N LEU A 86 -13.56 -0.68 -1.32
CA LEU A 86 -13.58 -1.30 -2.65
C LEU A 86 -15.00 -1.41 -3.22
N LYS A 87 -16.00 -1.73 -2.37
CA LYS A 87 -17.40 -1.80 -2.78
C LYS A 87 -17.89 -0.48 -3.36
N VAL A 88 -17.48 0.64 -2.75
CA VAL A 88 -17.88 1.99 -3.19
C VAL A 88 -17.11 2.43 -4.42
N THR A 89 -15.78 2.21 -4.44
CA THR A 89 -14.92 2.74 -5.50
C THR A 89 -14.91 1.87 -6.75
N HIS A 90 -14.97 0.54 -6.60
CA HIS A 90 -14.86 -0.43 -7.68
C HIS A 90 -15.83 -1.60 -7.48
N PRO A 91 -17.15 -1.38 -7.59
CA PRO A 91 -18.18 -2.40 -7.27
C PRO A 91 -18.02 -3.69 -8.06
N LYS A 92 -17.65 -3.62 -9.34
CA LYS A 92 -17.42 -4.83 -10.16
C LYS A 92 -16.26 -5.70 -9.66
N LEU A 93 -15.19 -5.08 -9.17
CA LEU A 93 -14.06 -5.81 -8.58
C LEU A 93 -14.44 -6.39 -7.22
N TRP A 94 -15.24 -5.67 -6.45
CA TRP A 94 -15.78 -6.15 -5.19
C TRP A 94 -16.71 -7.36 -5.40
N ASP A 95 -17.67 -7.27 -6.33
CA ASP A 95 -18.58 -8.38 -6.68
C ASP A 95 -17.79 -9.62 -7.09
N PHE A 96 -16.77 -9.47 -7.95
CA PHE A 96 -15.91 -10.58 -8.35
C PHE A 96 -15.18 -11.19 -7.16
N SER A 97 -14.67 -10.37 -6.24
CA SER A 97 -13.95 -10.86 -5.07
C SER A 97 -14.87 -11.60 -4.08
N MET A 98 -16.08 -11.13 -3.87
CA MET A 98 -17.04 -11.71 -2.91
C MET A 98 -17.75 -12.97 -3.45
N LYS A 99 -17.83 -13.10 -4.77
CA LYS A 99 -18.48 -14.22 -5.42
C LYS A 99 -17.79 -15.54 -5.09
N PRO A 100 -18.55 -16.63 -4.83
CA PRO A 100 -17.98 -17.95 -4.58
C PRO A 100 -17.09 -18.45 -5.71
N VAL A 101 -16.05 -19.23 -5.37
CA VAL A 101 -15.14 -19.84 -6.36
C VAL A 101 -15.90 -20.74 -7.32
N SER A 102 -16.90 -21.49 -6.83
CA SER A 102 -17.79 -22.34 -7.65
C SER A 102 -18.56 -21.57 -8.73
N SER A 103 -18.75 -20.27 -8.53
CA SER A 103 -19.42 -19.37 -9.47
C SER A 103 -18.45 -18.47 -10.26
N GLY A 104 -17.14 -18.80 -10.23
CA GLY A 104 -16.10 -18.07 -10.96
C GLY A 104 -15.63 -16.78 -10.28
N GLY A 105 -15.83 -16.64 -8.98
CA GLY A 105 -15.28 -15.55 -8.15
C GLY A 105 -14.06 -15.95 -7.35
N LEU A 106 -13.62 -15.11 -6.41
CA LEU A 106 -12.46 -15.37 -5.53
C LEU A 106 -12.84 -16.00 -4.17
N GLY A 107 -14.13 -16.04 -3.80
CA GLY A 107 -14.58 -16.59 -2.52
C GLY A 107 -14.14 -15.78 -1.29
N MET A 108 -13.78 -14.50 -1.46
CA MET A 108 -13.28 -13.69 -0.36
C MET A 108 -14.31 -13.46 0.76
N LYS A 109 -15.60 -13.58 0.44
CA LYS A 109 -16.65 -13.47 1.46
C LYS A 109 -16.48 -14.52 2.55
N GLU A 110 -16.23 -15.77 2.21
CA GLU A 110 -16.02 -16.87 3.16
C GLU A 110 -14.77 -16.62 4.03
N VAL A 111 -13.71 -16.09 3.42
CA VAL A 111 -12.47 -15.76 4.14
C VAL A 111 -12.70 -14.63 5.14
N LEU A 112 -13.38 -13.56 4.73
CA LEU A 112 -13.67 -12.42 5.59
C LEU A 112 -14.62 -12.79 6.73
N ASP A 113 -15.66 -13.58 6.46
CA ASP A 113 -16.57 -14.09 7.48
C ASP A 113 -15.81 -14.97 8.50
N TYR A 114 -14.89 -15.82 8.04
CA TYR A 114 -14.05 -16.66 8.92
C TYR A 114 -13.19 -15.85 9.89
N ILE A 115 -12.64 -14.72 9.43
CA ILE A 115 -11.81 -13.83 10.27
C ILE A 115 -12.61 -12.72 10.96
N ASN A 116 -13.95 -12.79 10.94
CA ASN A 116 -14.88 -11.82 11.53
C ASN A 116 -14.70 -10.38 11.01
N VAL A 117 -14.45 -10.22 9.72
CA VAL A 117 -14.32 -8.92 9.05
C VAL A 117 -15.56 -8.66 8.18
N LYS A 118 -16.22 -7.54 8.39
CA LYS A 118 -17.37 -7.15 7.58
C LYS A 118 -16.90 -6.73 6.18
N ALA A 119 -17.49 -7.33 5.16
CA ALA A 119 -17.27 -6.98 3.76
C ALA A 119 -18.18 -5.83 3.28
N GLU A 120 -19.25 -5.56 4.03
CA GLU A 120 -20.31 -4.59 3.71
C GLU A 120 -20.45 -3.53 4.79
#